data_65de5ba006e00837c6d0a56861ad9a88
#
_entry.id   65de5ba006e00837c6d0a56861ad9a88
#
_cell.length_a   1.000
_cell.length_b   1.000
_cell.length_c   1.000
_cell.angle_alpha   90.00
_cell.angle_beta   90.00
_cell.angle_gamma   90.00
#
_symmetry.space_group_name_H-M   'P 1'
#
loop_
_entity.id
_entity.type
_entity.pdbx_description
1 polymer ?
#
loop_
_entity_poly.entity_id
_entity_poly.type
_entity_poly.pdbx_seq_one_letter_code
_entity_poly.pdbx_strand_id
1 'polypeptide(L)'
;MTPEARAWVVSLACRKPKDLGYAQELWTTRLLAQHVRKQSTAAGHPSLSKLGRGTVSKILRANQVQPHRIQYYLERRDPEFDAKMVQVLHVYKEVEIWREKGVPPPDLTAVLSYDEKPGIQAIQNTAPDLPPIPGKHAAMGRDHEYIRHGTLSLLAGIDLLSGEVLGLVRKRHHSAEFIEFLQLADAHYPAGARIRIVLDNHSAHVSRQTRAFLATLPNRFEFTFTPKHGSWLNLIESFFAKMAKTLLRGIRVASADELKARIDLYLKQIDQTPVAFRWKYKLENLSVV
;
A
#
# COMPACT_ATOMS: atom_id res chain seq x y z
N MET A 1 -28.55 -31.31 -20.05
CA MET A 1 -28.53 -30.02 -19.29
C MET A 1 -29.00 -28.93 -20.24
N THR A 2 -30.12 -28.32 -19.95
CA THR A 2 -30.74 -27.27 -20.77
C THR A 2 -29.99 -25.92 -20.58
N PRO A 3 -30.18 -24.95 -21.49
CA PRO A 3 -29.68 -23.59 -21.34
C PRO A 3 -30.14 -22.93 -20.02
N GLU A 4 -31.43 -23.10 -19.67
CA GLU A 4 -32.05 -22.57 -18.45
C GLU A 4 -31.36 -23.14 -17.18
N ALA A 5 -31.10 -24.45 -17.16
CA ALA A 5 -30.36 -25.08 -16.05
C ALA A 5 -28.95 -24.55 -15.91
N ARG A 6 -28.24 -24.22 -17.00
CA ARG A 6 -26.92 -23.57 -16.94
C ARG A 6 -27.03 -22.14 -16.44
N ALA A 7 -28.00 -21.37 -16.94
CA ALA A 7 -28.23 -20.00 -16.48
C ALA A 7 -28.54 -19.95 -14.98
N TRP A 8 -29.32 -20.91 -14.47
CA TRP A 8 -29.59 -21.03 -13.03
C TRP A 8 -28.31 -21.27 -12.20
N VAL A 9 -27.41 -22.16 -12.66
CA VAL A 9 -26.10 -22.37 -11.98
C VAL A 9 -25.27 -21.08 -11.95
N VAL A 10 -25.27 -20.32 -13.05
CA VAL A 10 -24.55 -19.03 -13.14
C VAL A 10 -25.20 -18.00 -12.21
N SER A 11 -26.51 -17.90 -12.17
CA SER A 11 -27.21 -16.96 -11.27
C SER A 11 -26.91 -17.24 -9.79
N LEU A 12 -26.83 -18.51 -9.39
CA LEU A 12 -26.40 -18.90 -8.04
C LEU A 12 -24.94 -18.50 -7.76
N ALA A 13 -24.07 -18.66 -8.75
CA ALA A 13 -22.66 -18.30 -8.61
C ALA A 13 -22.44 -16.78 -8.44
N CYS A 14 -23.36 -15.95 -8.94
CA CYS A 14 -23.35 -14.50 -8.77
C CYS A 14 -23.91 -14.01 -7.42
N ARG A 15 -24.50 -14.89 -6.62
CA ARG A 15 -24.96 -14.59 -5.26
C ARG A 15 -23.90 -15.01 -4.25
N LYS A 16 -23.88 -14.37 -3.08
CA LYS A 16 -23.00 -14.82 -2.00
C LYS A 16 -23.54 -16.10 -1.36
N PRO A 17 -22.68 -17.09 -1.01
CA PRO A 17 -23.11 -18.30 -0.28
C PRO A 17 -23.85 -17.98 1.01
N LYS A 18 -23.41 -16.95 1.76
CA LYS A 18 -24.06 -16.55 3.02
C LYS A 18 -25.53 -16.17 2.86
N ASP A 19 -25.90 -15.57 1.74
CA ASP A 19 -27.30 -15.20 1.44
C ASP A 19 -28.19 -16.43 1.22
N LEU A 20 -27.57 -17.61 1.09
CA LEU A 20 -28.20 -18.91 0.92
C LEU A 20 -27.97 -19.83 2.15
N GLY A 21 -27.59 -19.25 3.29
CA GLY A 21 -27.46 -19.94 4.57
C GLY A 21 -26.11 -20.66 4.82
N TYR A 22 -25.08 -20.33 4.07
CA TYR A 22 -23.73 -20.83 4.29
C TYR A 22 -22.87 -19.85 5.09
N ALA A 23 -21.87 -20.37 5.81
CA ALA A 23 -20.92 -19.53 6.55
C ALA A 23 -19.89 -18.82 5.64
N GLN A 24 -19.71 -19.30 4.42
CA GLN A 24 -18.70 -18.81 3.48
C GLN A 24 -19.14 -17.53 2.75
N GLU A 25 -18.21 -16.60 2.53
CA GLU A 25 -18.45 -15.40 1.72
C GLU A 25 -18.32 -15.67 0.20
N LEU A 26 -17.50 -16.65 -0.19
CA LEU A 26 -17.19 -16.96 -1.58
C LEU A 26 -17.50 -18.42 -1.91
N TRP A 27 -17.96 -18.66 -3.14
CA TRP A 27 -18.17 -20.01 -3.62
C TRP A 27 -16.85 -20.71 -3.93
N THR A 28 -16.68 -21.90 -3.40
CA THR A 28 -15.82 -22.89 -4.05
C THR A 28 -16.64 -23.67 -5.08
N THR A 29 -16.03 -24.18 -6.13
CA THR A 29 -16.72 -25.03 -7.12
C THR A 29 -17.34 -26.28 -6.49
N ARG A 30 -16.75 -26.78 -5.37
CA ARG A 30 -17.26 -27.90 -4.60
C ARG A 30 -18.55 -27.52 -3.86
N LEU A 31 -18.55 -26.40 -3.15
CA LEU A 31 -19.71 -25.92 -2.40
C LEU A 31 -20.88 -25.58 -3.32
N LEU A 32 -20.59 -24.88 -4.45
CA LEU A 32 -21.62 -24.57 -5.44
C LEU A 32 -22.22 -25.82 -6.06
N ALA A 33 -21.40 -26.81 -6.43
CA ALA A 33 -21.91 -28.09 -6.93
C ALA A 33 -22.79 -28.81 -5.91
N GLN A 34 -22.42 -28.78 -4.64
CA GLN A 34 -23.20 -29.36 -3.54
C GLN A 34 -24.55 -28.65 -3.38
N HIS A 35 -24.56 -27.32 -3.38
CA HIS A 35 -25.78 -26.52 -3.28
C HIS A 35 -26.72 -26.78 -4.47
N VAL A 36 -26.18 -26.74 -5.70
CA VAL A 36 -26.94 -27.03 -6.91
C VAL A 36 -27.60 -28.40 -6.85
N ARG A 37 -26.86 -29.45 -6.51
CA ARG A 37 -27.44 -30.81 -6.37
C ARG A 37 -28.57 -30.84 -5.36
N LYS A 38 -28.42 -30.18 -4.21
CA LYS A 38 -29.42 -30.17 -3.13
C LYS A 38 -30.71 -29.45 -3.54
N GLN A 39 -30.60 -28.38 -4.33
CA GLN A 39 -31.72 -27.50 -4.66
C GLN A 39 -32.31 -27.73 -6.06
N SER A 40 -31.61 -28.48 -6.91
CA SER A 40 -31.94 -28.60 -8.34
C SER A 40 -33.36 -29.12 -8.63
N THR A 41 -33.81 -30.11 -7.86
CA THR A 41 -35.15 -30.69 -8.08
C THR A 41 -36.24 -29.71 -7.68
N ALA A 42 -36.11 -29.07 -6.53
CA ALA A 42 -37.05 -28.06 -6.04
C ALA A 42 -37.07 -26.81 -6.95
N ALA A 43 -35.95 -26.49 -7.61
CA ALA A 43 -35.84 -25.39 -8.56
C ALA A 43 -36.27 -25.75 -9.99
N GLY A 44 -36.82 -26.93 -10.23
CA GLY A 44 -37.26 -27.34 -11.58
C GLY A 44 -36.14 -27.83 -12.51
N HIS A 45 -34.97 -28.12 -11.98
CA HIS A 45 -33.78 -28.57 -12.74
C HIS A 45 -33.27 -29.95 -12.33
N PRO A 46 -34.09 -31.03 -12.39
CA PRO A 46 -33.72 -32.36 -11.90
C PRO A 46 -32.48 -32.93 -12.59
N SER A 47 -32.19 -32.52 -13.82
CA SER A 47 -30.99 -32.93 -14.56
C SER A 47 -29.66 -32.53 -13.88
N LEU A 48 -29.70 -31.62 -12.92
CA LEU A 48 -28.53 -31.16 -12.15
C LEU A 48 -28.32 -31.91 -10.85
N SER A 49 -29.15 -32.87 -10.47
CA SER A 49 -29.06 -33.64 -9.22
C SER A 49 -27.75 -34.41 -9.05
N LYS A 50 -27.04 -34.69 -10.14
CA LYS A 50 -25.70 -35.34 -10.16
C LYS A 50 -24.59 -34.42 -10.67
N LEU A 51 -24.79 -33.10 -10.65
CA LEU A 51 -23.82 -32.13 -11.18
C LEU A 51 -22.46 -32.26 -10.49
N GLY A 52 -21.41 -32.51 -11.25
CA GLY A 52 -20.04 -32.61 -10.77
C GLY A 52 -19.32 -31.26 -10.70
N ARG A 53 -18.30 -31.18 -9.84
CA ARG A 53 -17.43 -29.99 -9.71
C ARG A 53 -16.80 -29.57 -11.02
N GLY A 54 -16.35 -30.53 -11.85
CA GLY A 54 -15.72 -30.27 -13.14
C GLY A 54 -16.72 -29.59 -14.12
N THR A 55 -17.98 -30.00 -14.09
CA THR A 55 -19.03 -29.39 -14.94
C THR A 55 -19.34 -27.97 -14.48
N VAL A 56 -19.44 -27.73 -13.16
CA VAL A 56 -19.56 -26.37 -12.60
C VAL A 56 -18.40 -25.48 -13.10
N SER A 57 -17.16 -25.96 -13.01
CA SER A 57 -15.98 -25.22 -13.48
C SER A 57 -16.07 -24.87 -14.99
N LYS A 58 -16.55 -25.81 -15.82
CA LYS A 58 -16.75 -25.56 -17.27
C LYS A 58 -17.83 -24.51 -17.52
N ILE A 59 -18.96 -24.60 -16.80
CA ILE A 59 -20.05 -23.61 -16.92
C ILE A 59 -19.56 -22.21 -16.54
N LEU A 60 -18.91 -22.07 -15.38
CA LEU A 60 -18.41 -20.78 -14.90
C LEU A 60 -17.37 -20.17 -15.85
N ARG A 61 -16.46 -21.00 -16.37
CA ARG A 61 -15.45 -20.54 -17.34
C ARG A 61 -16.08 -20.05 -18.64
N ALA A 62 -17.07 -20.79 -19.17
CA ALA A 62 -17.77 -20.41 -20.38
C ALA A 62 -18.56 -19.09 -20.25
N ASN A 63 -18.95 -18.73 -19.02
CA ASN A 63 -19.66 -17.49 -18.72
C ASN A 63 -18.76 -16.42 -18.08
N GLN A 64 -17.44 -16.63 -18.03
CA GLN A 64 -16.43 -15.71 -17.46
C GLN A 64 -16.69 -15.31 -15.99
N VAL A 65 -17.34 -16.17 -15.20
CA VAL A 65 -17.65 -15.94 -13.79
C VAL A 65 -16.64 -16.63 -12.90
N GLN A 66 -16.08 -15.89 -11.95
CA GLN A 66 -15.06 -16.38 -11.00
C GLN A 66 -15.50 -16.12 -9.55
N PRO A 67 -16.50 -16.82 -9.01
CA PRO A 67 -17.14 -16.51 -7.72
C PRO A 67 -16.25 -16.81 -6.50
N HIS A 68 -15.04 -17.32 -6.73
CA HIS A 68 -14.00 -17.57 -5.73
C HIS A 68 -12.95 -16.47 -5.67
N ARG A 69 -13.07 -15.41 -6.47
CA ARG A 69 -12.15 -14.29 -6.52
C ARG A 69 -12.83 -13.01 -6.05
N ILE A 70 -12.06 -12.16 -5.40
CA ILE A 70 -12.43 -10.79 -5.08
C ILE A 70 -11.59 -9.88 -5.98
N GLN A 71 -12.24 -9.01 -6.70
CA GLN A 71 -11.61 -7.89 -7.37
C GLN A 71 -11.94 -6.64 -6.56
N TYR A 72 -10.91 -6.01 -6.03
CA TYR A 72 -11.08 -4.77 -5.29
C TYR A 72 -11.28 -3.63 -6.29
N TYR A 73 -12.24 -2.79 -6.02
CA TYR A 73 -12.44 -1.51 -6.70
C TYR A 73 -12.40 -0.39 -5.68
N LEU A 74 -12.10 0.81 -6.13
CA LEU A 74 -12.06 1.99 -5.28
C LEU A 74 -13.41 2.70 -5.35
N GLU A 75 -14.17 2.66 -4.25
CA GLU A 75 -15.39 3.46 -4.11
C GLU A 75 -15.03 4.92 -3.90
N ARG A 76 -15.47 5.78 -4.80
CA ARG A 76 -15.20 7.23 -4.75
C ARG A 76 -16.09 7.89 -3.69
N ARG A 77 -15.61 7.91 -2.45
CA ARG A 77 -16.33 8.52 -1.30
C ARG A 77 -15.90 9.96 -1.01
N ASP A 78 -14.85 10.43 -1.65
CA ASP A 78 -14.38 11.82 -1.53
C ASP A 78 -15.02 12.62 -2.67
N PRO A 79 -15.92 13.59 -2.39
CA PRO A 79 -16.54 14.42 -3.42
C PRO A 79 -15.52 15.28 -4.17
N GLU A 80 -14.35 15.54 -3.57
CA GLU A 80 -13.26 16.29 -4.18
C GLU A 80 -12.16 15.39 -4.76
N PHE A 81 -12.44 14.09 -4.95
CA PHE A 81 -11.44 13.09 -5.38
C PHE A 81 -10.71 13.54 -6.65
N ASP A 82 -11.45 13.89 -7.69
CA ASP A 82 -10.86 14.25 -8.98
C ASP A 82 -10.05 15.56 -8.89
N ALA A 83 -10.55 16.56 -8.15
CA ALA A 83 -9.84 17.82 -7.94
C ALA A 83 -8.51 17.62 -7.21
N LYS A 84 -8.50 16.86 -6.12
CA LYS A 84 -7.28 16.56 -5.36
C LYS A 84 -6.31 15.69 -6.17
N MET A 85 -6.82 14.70 -6.90
CA MET A 85 -6.00 13.89 -7.81
C MET A 85 -5.30 14.77 -8.84
N VAL A 86 -6.03 15.67 -9.49
CA VAL A 86 -5.47 16.62 -10.46
C VAL A 86 -4.39 17.48 -9.81
N GLN A 87 -4.60 18.00 -8.60
CA GLN A 87 -3.59 18.80 -7.89
C GLN A 87 -2.30 18.00 -7.66
N VAL A 88 -2.39 16.76 -7.17
CA VAL A 88 -1.22 15.88 -6.96
C VAL A 88 -0.49 15.61 -8.28
N LEU A 89 -1.23 15.31 -9.35
CA LEU A 89 -0.64 15.04 -10.67
C LEU A 89 0.01 16.29 -11.28
N HIS A 90 -0.55 17.47 -11.02
CA HIS A 90 0.10 18.73 -11.38
C HIS A 90 1.47 18.89 -10.72
N VAL A 91 1.55 18.64 -9.39
CA VAL A 91 2.83 18.69 -8.66
C VAL A 91 3.85 17.72 -9.29
N TYR A 92 3.45 16.49 -9.63
CA TYR A 92 4.36 15.53 -10.26
C TYR A 92 4.80 15.96 -11.66
N LYS A 93 3.90 16.57 -12.43
CA LYS A 93 4.24 17.11 -13.76
C LYS A 93 5.17 18.30 -13.67
N GLU A 94 4.98 19.19 -12.70
CA GLU A 94 5.90 20.31 -12.43
C GLU A 94 7.30 19.77 -12.07
N VAL A 95 7.40 18.80 -11.17
CA VAL A 95 8.67 18.15 -10.80
C VAL A 95 9.36 17.55 -12.05
N GLU A 96 8.61 16.85 -12.91
CA GLU A 96 9.16 16.30 -14.15
C GLU A 96 9.76 17.37 -15.04
N ILE A 97 9.02 18.48 -15.25
CA ILE A 97 9.47 19.63 -16.06
C ILE A 97 10.72 20.29 -15.45
N TRP A 98 10.76 20.49 -14.12
CA TRP A 98 11.91 21.12 -13.47
C TRP A 98 13.16 20.24 -13.54
N ARG A 99 12.99 18.93 -13.43
CA ARG A 99 14.09 17.97 -13.59
C ARG A 99 14.63 17.95 -15.03
N GLU A 100 13.77 18.06 -16.04
CA GLU A 100 14.18 18.13 -17.45
C GLU A 100 14.90 19.45 -17.77
N LYS A 101 14.42 20.56 -17.21
CA LYS A 101 15.01 21.89 -17.41
C LYS A 101 16.20 22.17 -16.50
N GLY A 102 16.42 21.36 -15.46
CA GLY A 102 17.51 21.54 -14.48
C GLY A 102 17.32 22.72 -13.50
N VAL A 103 16.15 23.36 -13.48
CA VAL A 103 15.92 24.57 -12.65
C VAL A 103 14.53 24.51 -12.02
N PRO A 104 14.43 24.22 -10.71
CA PRO A 104 13.20 24.46 -9.95
C PRO A 104 12.97 25.95 -9.73
N PRO A 105 11.76 26.40 -9.36
CA PRO A 105 11.49 27.78 -8.97
C PRO A 105 12.43 28.25 -7.85
N PRO A 106 12.91 29.50 -7.87
CA PRO A 106 13.89 29.98 -6.89
C PRO A 106 13.35 30.05 -5.46
N ASP A 107 12.04 30.08 -5.28
CA ASP A 107 11.35 30.08 -3.98
C ASP A 107 10.96 28.69 -3.48
N LEU A 108 11.27 27.63 -4.23
CA LEU A 108 10.97 26.23 -3.88
C LEU A 108 12.26 25.43 -3.77
N THR A 109 12.49 24.81 -2.60
CA THR A 109 13.73 24.07 -2.36
C THR A 109 13.55 22.56 -2.44
N ALA A 110 12.36 22.04 -2.10
CA ALA A 110 12.09 20.62 -2.12
C ALA A 110 10.61 20.31 -2.42
N VAL A 111 10.36 19.16 -3.01
CA VAL A 111 9.03 18.57 -3.15
C VAL A 111 9.07 17.18 -2.56
N LEU A 112 8.51 17.03 -1.38
CA LEU A 112 8.49 15.75 -0.66
C LEU A 112 7.20 14.98 -0.96
N SER A 113 7.31 13.67 -1.19
CA SER A 113 6.21 12.73 -1.06
C SER A 113 6.37 12.07 0.31
N TYR A 114 5.44 12.32 1.24
CA TYR A 114 5.54 11.91 2.64
C TYR A 114 4.45 10.92 3.03
N ASP A 115 4.81 9.95 3.88
CA ASP A 115 3.87 9.03 4.53
C ASP A 115 4.50 8.35 5.75
N GLU A 116 3.72 7.61 6.51
CA GLU A 116 4.17 6.77 7.60
C GLU A 116 4.13 5.29 7.23
N LYS A 117 5.16 4.57 7.65
CA LYS A 117 5.18 3.11 7.66
C LYS A 117 5.10 2.60 9.10
N PRO A 118 3.89 2.37 9.62
CA PRO A 118 3.69 1.88 10.99
C PRO A 118 3.99 0.39 11.11
N GLY A 119 4.10 -0.08 12.37
CA GLY A 119 4.07 -1.50 12.70
C GLY A 119 5.26 -2.31 12.23
N ILE A 120 6.44 -1.69 12.04
CA ILE A 120 7.67 -2.41 11.71
C ILE A 120 8.09 -3.21 12.93
N GLN A 121 8.05 -4.54 12.82
CA GLN A 121 8.27 -5.44 13.96
C GLN A 121 9.75 -5.67 14.24
N ALA A 122 10.16 -5.50 15.48
CA ALA A 122 11.47 -5.94 15.99
C ALA A 122 11.33 -7.40 16.45
N ILE A 123 11.91 -8.32 15.68
CA ILE A 123 11.79 -9.76 15.90
C ILE A 123 13.19 -10.37 15.99
N GLN A 124 13.42 -11.18 17.03
CA GLN A 124 14.64 -11.96 17.25
C GLN A 124 14.37 -13.46 17.06
N ASN A 125 15.30 -14.18 16.47
CA ASN A 125 15.27 -15.64 16.47
C ASN A 125 15.57 -16.18 17.86
N THR A 126 14.98 -17.31 18.22
CA THR A 126 15.30 -18.08 19.45
C THR A 126 16.56 -18.94 19.29
N ALA A 127 16.88 -19.30 18.05
CA ALA A 127 18.09 -20.04 17.68
C ALA A 127 18.79 -19.36 16.48
N PRO A 128 20.13 -19.57 16.28
CA PRO A 128 20.84 -19.06 15.13
C PRO A 128 20.29 -19.58 13.79
N ASP A 129 20.32 -18.74 12.77
CA ASP A 129 20.00 -19.17 11.40
C ASP A 129 21.06 -20.19 10.92
N LEU A 130 20.61 -21.21 10.18
CA LEU A 130 21.47 -22.22 9.58
C LEU A 130 21.84 -21.75 8.15
N PRO A 131 23.12 -21.55 7.83
CA PRO A 131 23.54 -21.07 6.52
C PRO A 131 23.27 -22.12 5.42
N PRO A 132 23.11 -21.67 4.17
CA PRO A 132 23.05 -22.60 3.03
C PRO A 132 24.30 -23.47 2.94
N ILE A 133 24.12 -24.73 2.56
CA ILE A 133 25.22 -25.69 2.33
C ILE A 133 25.14 -26.12 0.86
N PRO A 134 26.13 -25.79 0.01
CA PRO A 134 26.13 -26.20 -1.38
C PRO A 134 25.93 -27.71 -1.55
N GLY A 135 25.03 -28.10 -2.43
CA GLY A 135 24.67 -29.49 -2.69
C GLY A 135 23.79 -30.17 -1.64
N LYS A 136 23.51 -29.53 -0.49
CA LYS A 136 22.66 -30.10 0.56
C LYS A 136 21.43 -29.22 0.84
N HIS A 137 21.64 -27.94 1.15
CA HIS A 137 20.59 -27.01 1.50
C HIS A 137 20.77 -25.69 0.76
N ALA A 138 19.89 -25.40 -0.19
CA ALA A 138 19.99 -24.22 -1.05
C ALA A 138 19.60 -22.90 -0.34
N ALA A 139 18.84 -22.97 0.73
CA ALA A 139 18.31 -21.80 1.44
C ALA A 139 18.78 -21.76 2.89
N MET A 140 18.75 -20.56 3.47
CA MET A 140 18.94 -20.37 4.91
C MET A 140 17.81 -21.03 5.68
N GLY A 141 18.14 -21.92 6.64
CA GLY A 141 17.20 -22.48 7.59
C GLY A 141 17.00 -21.54 8.76
N ARG A 142 15.78 -21.37 9.20
CA ARG A 142 15.39 -20.51 10.33
C ARG A 142 14.36 -21.19 11.18
N ASP A 143 14.51 -21.04 12.52
CA ASP A 143 13.52 -21.54 13.46
C ASP A 143 12.19 -20.80 13.31
N HIS A 144 11.10 -21.49 13.58
CA HIS A 144 9.75 -20.94 13.57
C HIS A 144 9.48 -20.05 14.80
N GLU A 145 10.14 -20.32 15.90
CA GLU A 145 9.98 -19.54 17.13
C GLU A 145 10.73 -18.21 17.06
N TYR A 146 10.15 -17.20 17.68
CA TYR A 146 10.75 -15.86 17.71
C TYR A 146 10.31 -15.07 18.95
N ILE A 147 11.17 -14.12 19.36
CA ILE A 147 10.89 -13.17 20.42
C ILE A 147 10.50 -11.82 19.78
N ARG A 148 9.47 -11.18 20.32
CA ARG A 148 9.05 -9.83 19.88
C ARG A 148 9.58 -8.79 20.84
N HIS A 149 10.26 -7.75 20.30
CA HIS A 149 10.79 -6.60 21.02
C HIS A 149 9.96 -5.31 20.79
N GLY A 150 8.74 -5.46 20.28
CA GLY A 150 7.84 -4.35 19.99
C GLY A 150 7.84 -3.95 18.51
N THR A 151 7.29 -2.77 18.25
CA THR A 151 7.15 -2.20 16.91
C THR A 151 7.67 -0.78 16.84
N LEU A 152 8.15 -0.38 15.67
CA LEU A 152 8.50 0.99 15.35
C LEU A 152 7.70 1.50 14.16
N SER A 153 7.63 2.80 14.02
CA SER A 153 7.08 3.51 12.87
C SER A 153 8.21 4.32 12.22
N LEU A 154 8.26 4.30 10.89
CA LEU A 154 9.09 5.18 10.10
C LEU A 154 8.20 6.26 9.50
N LEU A 155 8.47 7.53 9.85
CA LEU A 155 7.94 8.69 9.18
C LEU A 155 8.97 9.08 8.12
N ALA A 156 8.60 9.12 6.85
CA ALA A 156 9.58 9.40 5.80
C ALA A 156 9.01 10.28 4.69
N GLY A 157 9.88 11.08 4.09
CA GLY A 157 9.62 11.86 2.90
C GLY A 157 10.71 11.63 1.87
N ILE A 158 10.32 11.30 0.64
CA ILE A 158 11.25 11.26 -0.47
C ILE A 158 11.21 12.58 -1.24
N ASP A 159 12.35 13.19 -1.42
CA ASP A 159 12.46 14.37 -2.26
C ASP A 159 12.35 13.96 -3.74
N LEU A 160 11.32 14.45 -4.39
CA LEU A 160 11.04 14.12 -5.78
C LEU A 160 12.01 14.81 -6.75
N LEU A 161 12.76 15.82 -6.32
CA LEU A 161 13.78 16.48 -7.13
C LEU A 161 15.11 15.74 -7.08
N SER A 162 15.61 15.46 -5.88
CA SER A 162 16.93 14.82 -5.67
C SER A 162 16.86 13.30 -5.59
N GLY A 163 15.76 12.75 -5.07
CA GLY A 163 15.61 11.33 -4.74
C GLY A 163 16.11 10.96 -3.33
N GLU A 164 16.58 11.93 -2.55
CA GLU A 164 16.94 11.72 -1.13
C GLU A 164 15.73 11.36 -0.30
N VAL A 165 15.96 10.61 0.79
CA VAL A 165 14.91 10.16 1.71
C VAL A 165 15.19 10.67 3.12
N LEU A 166 14.42 11.65 3.53
CA LEU A 166 14.40 12.05 4.95
C LEU A 166 13.57 11.03 5.74
N GLY A 167 14.10 10.53 6.83
CA GLY A 167 13.41 9.54 7.66
C GLY A 167 13.60 9.75 9.15
N LEU A 168 12.52 9.49 9.91
CA LEU A 168 12.46 9.60 11.35
C LEU A 168 11.86 8.34 11.95
N VAL A 169 12.64 7.55 12.69
CA VAL A 169 12.16 6.32 13.33
C VAL A 169 11.69 6.61 14.74
N ARG A 170 10.43 6.31 15.05
CA ARG A 170 9.78 6.54 16.35
C ARG A 170 8.91 5.34 16.76
N LYS A 171 8.51 5.30 18.03
CA LYS A 171 7.57 4.29 18.54
C LYS A 171 6.12 4.56 18.09
N ARG A 172 5.81 5.80 17.79
CA ARG A 172 4.47 6.29 17.40
C ARG A 172 4.58 7.14 16.15
N HIS A 173 3.42 7.52 15.58
CA HIS A 173 3.30 8.36 14.40
C HIS A 173 2.10 9.32 14.56
N HIS A 174 2.08 10.04 15.70
CA HIS A 174 1.05 11.04 15.99
C HIS A 174 1.51 12.44 15.56
N SER A 175 0.73 13.45 15.93
CA SER A 175 1.06 14.84 15.59
C SER A 175 2.41 15.32 16.11
N ALA A 176 2.86 14.83 17.27
CA ALA A 176 4.18 15.19 17.82
C ALA A 176 5.32 14.68 16.93
N GLU A 177 5.27 13.42 16.53
CA GLU A 177 6.29 12.83 15.67
C GLU A 177 6.24 13.40 14.24
N PHE A 178 5.04 13.76 13.75
CA PHE A 178 4.93 14.49 12.48
C PHE A 178 5.56 15.89 12.56
N ILE A 179 5.35 16.62 13.66
CA ILE A 179 6.02 17.90 13.87
C ILE A 179 7.55 17.74 13.94
N GLU A 180 8.05 16.69 14.61
CA GLU A 180 9.49 16.38 14.61
C GLU A 180 10.01 16.11 13.17
N PHE A 181 9.24 15.45 12.34
CA PHE A 181 9.58 15.25 10.92
C PHE A 181 9.64 16.59 10.17
N LEU A 182 8.66 17.47 10.39
CA LEU A 182 8.69 18.83 9.78
C LEU A 182 9.90 19.64 10.26
N GLN A 183 10.27 19.56 11.54
CA GLN A 183 11.49 20.18 12.07
C GLN A 183 12.74 19.61 11.42
N LEU A 184 12.80 18.29 11.20
CA LEU A 184 13.88 17.64 10.49
C LEU A 184 13.99 18.17 9.06
N ALA A 185 12.88 18.27 8.34
CA ALA A 185 12.83 18.82 6.99
C ALA A 185 13.22 20.31 6.95
N ASP A 186 12.76 21.10 7.92
CA ASP A 186 13.14 22.52 8.01
C ASP A 186 14.64 22.71 8.21
N ALA A 187 15.25 21.91 9.07
CA ALA A 187 16.70 21.95 9.35
C ALA A 187 17.56 21.39 8.20
N HIS A 188 17.01 20.48 7.38
CA HIS A 188 17.73 19.86 6.26
C HIS A 188 17.83 20.76 5.05
N TYR A 189 16.76 21.49 4.72
CA TYR A 189 16.70 22.34 3.54
C TYR A 189 17.06 23.80 3.82
N PRO A 190 17.66 24.52 2.86
CA PRO A 190 18.01 25.93 3.00
C PRO A 190 16.86 26.78 3.54
N ALA A 191 17.17 27.71 4.44
CA ALA A 191 16.21 28.64 4.99
C ALA A 191 15.65 29.59 3.92
N GLY A 192 14.39 30.02 4.11
CA GLY A 192 13.76 31.04 3.26
C GLY A 192 13.06 30.52 2.01
N ALA A 193 13.30 29.29 1.59
CA ALA A 193 12.57 28.69 0.47
C ALA A 193 11.45 27.76 0.96
N ARG A 194 10.45 27.53 0.12
CA ARG A 194 9.31 26.64 0.44
C ARG A 194 9.67 25.17 0.32
N ILE A 195 9.04 24.35 1.15
CA ILE A 195 9.04 22.90 1.07
C ILE A 195 7.60 22.48 0.76
N ARG A 196 7.36 21.95 -0.43
CA ARG A 196 6.06 21.38 -0.79
C ARG A 196 6.00 19.93 -0.36
N ILE A 197 4.91 19.51 0.28
CA ILE A 197 4.75 18.14 0.76
C ILE A 197 3.43 17.57 0.20
N VAL A 198 3.54 16.47 -0.55
CA VAL A 198 2.40 15.63 -0.95
C VAL A 198 2.22 14.59 0.15
N LEU A 199 1.04 14.55 0.75
CA LEU A 199 0.72 13.69 1.90
C LEU A 199 -0.77 13.32 1.91
N ASP A 200 -1.14 12.34 2.72
CA ASP A 200 -2.54 11.94 2.89
C ASP A 200 -3.30 12.82 3.91
N ASN A 201 -4.61 12.53 4.07
CA ASN A 201 -5.47 13.25 5.00
C ASN A 201 -5.44 12.64 6.41
N HIS A 202 -4.32 12.06 6.87
CA HIS A 202 -4.22 11.55 8.23
C HIS A 202 -4.46 12.67 9.26
N SER A 203 -5.15 12.35 10.36
CA SER A 203 -5.55 13.35 11.36
C SER A 203 -4.37 14.07 12.01
N ALA A 204 -3.21 13.46 12.08
CA ALA A 204 -1.97 14.07 12.57
C ALA A 204 -1.55 15.29 11.73
N HIS A 205 -1.75 15.24 10.41
CA HIS A 205 -1.31 16.29 9.48
C HIS A 205 -2.14 17.57 9.60
N VAL A 206 -3.39 17.45 9.98
CA VAL A 206 -4.34 18.59 10.10
C VAL A 206 -4.71 18.90 11.55
N SER A 207 -4.00 18.34 12.51
CA SER A 207 -4.26 18.53 13.93
C SER A 207 -4.08 19.97 14.38
N ARG A 208 -4.66 20.33 15.54
CA ARG A 208 -4.47 21.65 16.16
C ARG A 208 -2.98 21.91 16.45
N GLN A 209 -2.25 20.88 16.92
CA GLN A 209 -0.82 20.98 17.23
C GLN A 209 0.00 21.25 15.96
N THR A 210 -0.25 20.51 14.90
CA THR A 210 0.43 20.70 13.60
C THR A 210 0.17 22.09 13.04
N ARG A 211 -1.09 22.56 13.06
CA ARG A 211 -1.42 23.91 12.60
C ARG A 211 -0.74 25.01 13.44
N ALA A 212 -0.66 24.82 14.76
CA ALA A 212 0.06 25.75 15.63
C ALA A 212 1.56 25.81 15.30
N PHE A 213 2.19 24.66 15.04
CA PHE A 213 3.59 24.61 14.60
C PHE A 213 3.78 25.29 13.24
N LEU A 214 2.95 25.00 12.24
CA LEU A 214 3.04 25.62 10.91
C LEU A 214 2.88 27.14 10.96
N ALA A 215 2.08 27.65 11.88
CA ALA A 215 1.93 29.09 12.10
C ALA A 215 3.23 29.78 12.59
N THR A 216 4.15 29.05 13.21
CA THR A 216 5.48 29.57 13.62
C THR A 216 6.46 29.69 12.45
N LEU A 217 6.17 29.04 11.31
CA LEU A 217 7.01 29.00 10.12
C LEU A 217 6.18 29.43 8.88
N PRO A 218 5.74 30.68 8.81
CA PRO A 218 4.86 31.15 7.75
C PRO A 218 5.53 30.96 6.38
N ASN A 219 4.77 30.46 5.38
CA ASN A 219 5.20 30.21 4.00
C ASN A 219 6.33 29.18 3.83
N ARG A 220 6.74 28.46 4.90
CA ARG A 220 7.79 27.45 4.81
C ARG A 220 7.27 26.13 4.23
N PHE A 221 6.08 25.70 4.63
CA PHE A 221 5.50 24.45 4.19
C PHE A 221 4.22 24.68 3.37
N GLU A 222 4.12 23.99 2.23
CA GLU A 222 2.95 23.96 1.37
C GLU A 222 2.47 22.50 1.26
N PHE A 223 1.24 22.21 1.73
CA PHE A 223 0.70 20.84 1.71
C PHE A 223 -0.22 20.63 0.50
N THR A 224 0.01 19.53 -0.20
CA THR A 224 -0.87 19.01 -1.26
C THR A 224 -1.43 17.68 -0.80
N PHE A 225 -2.72 17.63 -0.48
CA PHE A 225 -3.34 16.43 0.04
C PHE A 225 -3.77 15.47 -1.07
N THR A 226 -3.48 14.17 -0.89
CA THR A 226 -4.06 13.13 -1.74
C THR A 226 -5.55 12.98 -1.43
N PRO A 227 -6.38 12.54 -2.39
CA PRO A 227 -7.79 12.24 -2.11
C PRO A 227 -7.90 11.07 -1.12
N LYS A 228 -9.01 11.02 -0.37
CA LYS A 228 -9.30 9.87 0.51
C LYS A 228 -9.30 8.58 -0.32
N HIS A 229 -8.67 7.53 0.19
CA HIS A 229 -8.45 6.27 -0.51
C HIS A 229 -7.57 6.36 -1.77
N GLY A 230 -6.84 7.46 -1.94
CA GLY A 230 -5.91 7.70 -3.04
C GLY A 230 -4.43 7.49 -2.67
N SER A 231 -4.10 6.62 -1.70
CA SER A 231 -2.71 6.37 -1.27
C SER A 231 -1.78 5.95 -2.42
N TRP A 232 -2.33 5.27 -3.43
CA TRP A 232 -1.59 4.90 -4.64
C TRP A 232 -1.02 6.10 -5.42
N LEU A 233 -1.55 7.31 -5.19
CA LEU A 233 -0.99 8.56 -5.70
C LEU A 233 0.25 9.01 -4.94
N ASN A 234 0.49 8.46 -3.74
CA ASN A 234 1.65 8.83 -2.92
C ASN A 234 2.89 8.03 -3.36
N LEU A 235 3.87 8.69 -3.97
CA LEU A 235 5.07 8.04 -4.54
C LEU A 235 5.95 7.35 -3.48
N ILE A 236 5.93 7.82 -2.24
CA ILE A 236 6.70 7.20 -1.14
C ILE A 236 6.30 5.75 -0.88
N GLU A 237 5.08 5.34 -1.22
CA GLU A 237 4.64 3.95 -1.11
C GLU A 237 5.52 2.98 -1.93
N SER A 238 6.05 3.46 -3.07
CA SER A 238 7.02 2.68 -3.86
C SER A 238 8.34 2.49 -3.13
N PHE A 239 8.78 3.49 -2.36
CA PHE A 239 9.94 3.39 -1.49
C PHE A 239 9.67 2.39 -0.35
N PHE A 240 8.55 2.48 0.33
CA PHE A 240 8.19 1.54 1.39
C PHE A 240 8.07 0.10 0.88
N ALA A 241 7.55 -0.10 -0.33
CA ALA A 241 7.51 -1.41 -0.97
C ALA A 241 8.92 -1.97 -1.27
N LYS A 242 9.85 -1.11 -1.72
CA LYS A 242 11.27 -1.46 -1.91
C LYS A 242 11.92 -1.82 -0.57
N MET A 243 11.77 -0.98 0.45
CA MET A 243 12.29 -1.21 1.79
C MET A 243 11.77 -2.51 2.40
N ALA A 244 10.47 -2.80 2.25
CA ALA A 244 9.88 -4.05 2.74
C ALA A 244 10.55 -5.28 2.11
N LYS A 245 10.90 -5.24 0.83
CA LYS A 245 11.55 -6.34 0.10
C LYS A 245 13.04 -6.46 0.40
N THR A 246 13.74 -5.35 0.53
CA THR A 246 15.21 -5.33 0.58
C THR A 246 15.78 -5.31 2.00
N LEU A 247 15.10 -4.64 2.94
CA LEU A 247 15.52 -4.56 4.34
C LEU A 247 14.67 -5.43 5.26
N LEU A 248 13.34 -5.21 5.25
CA LEU A 248 12.46 -5.76 6.28
C LEU A 248 12.16 -7.25 6.08
N ARG A 249 12.19 -7.73 4.83
CA ARG A 249 11.98 -9.14 4.54
C ARG A 249 13.09 -9.98 5.17
N GLY A 250 12.71 -10.73 6.16
CA GLY A 250 13.64 -11.62 6.85
C GLY A 250 14.57 -10.95 7.85
N ILE A 251 14.42 -9.65 8.16
CA ILE A 251 15.20 -8.97 9.19
C ILE A 251 15.00 -9.66 10.55
N ARG A 252 16.09 -9.80 11.30
CA ARG A 252 16.09 -10.21 12.70
C ARG A 252 17.00 -9.27 13.48
N VAL A 253 16.52 -8.90 14.66
CA VAL A 253 17.17 -7.91 15.55
C VAL A 253 16.97 -8.31 17.01
N ALA A 254 17.95 -8.04 17.85
CA ALA A 254 17.89 -8.35 19.28
C ALA A 254 17.13 -7.28 20.11
N SER A 255 16.77 -6.14 19.48
CA SER A 255 16.05 -5.06 20.18
C SER A 255 15.37 -4.12 19.19
N ALA A 256 14.47 -3.26 19.70
CA ALA A 256 13.89 -2.17 18.92
C ALA A 256 14.96 -1.12 18.53
N ASP A 257 15.96 -0.90 19.37
CA ASP A 257 17.05 0.05 19.09
C ASP A 257 17.96 -0.45 17.95
N GLU A 258 18.21 -1.76 17.90
CA GLU A 258 18.91 -2.35 16.76
C GLU A 258 18.09 -2.21 15.47
N LEU A 259 16.76 -2.44 15.53
CA LEU A 259 15.90 -2.20 14.38
C LEU A 259 15.98 -0.76 13.88
N LYS A 260 15.93 0.20 14.81
CA LYS A 260 16.10 1.63 14.49
C LYS A 260 17.45 1.88 13.81
N ALA A 261 18.54 1.41 14.38
CA ALA A 261 19.89 1.59 13.81
C ALA A 261 20.02 0.99 12.40
N ARG A 262 19.38 -0.18 12.16
CA ARG A 262 19.35 -0.83 10.84
C ARG A 262 18.55 -0.03 9.81
N ILE A 263 17.43 0.58 10.22
CA ILE A 263 16.64 1.46 9.37
C ILE A 263 17.43 2.74 9.06
N ASP A 264 18.02 3.38 10.07
CA ASP A 264 18.82 4.60 9.88
C ASP A 264 20.02 4.36 8.95
N LEU A 265 20.69 3.19 9.08
CA LEU A 265 21.77 2.79 8.17
C LEU A 265 21.26 2.58 6.73
N TYR A 266 20.09 1.94 6.57
CA TYR A 266 19.50 1.72 5.25
C TYR A 266 19.16 3.04 4.53
N LEU A 267 18.62 4.02 5.26
CA LEU A 267 18.36 5.36 4.71
C LEU A 267 19.68 6.01 4.24
N LYS A 268 20.72 5.99 5.06
CA LYS A 268 22.05 6.50 4.69
C LYS A 268 22.64 5.81 3.45
N GLN A 269 22.44 4.49 3.31
CA GLN A 269 22.90 3.74 2.13
C GLN A 269 22.17 4.15 0.85
N ILE A 270 20.86 4.42 0.95
CA ILE A 270 20.06 4.87 -0.19
C ILE A 270 20.49 6.27 -0.63
N ASP A 271 20.77 7.16 0.31
CA ASP A 271 21.16 8.54 0.04
C ASP A 271 22.59 8.68 -0.51
N GLN A 272 23.42 7.61 -0.46
CA GLN A 272 24.69 7.58 -1.19
C GLN A 272 24.53 7.56 -2.71
N THR A 273 23.42 7.00 -3.20
CA THR A 273 23.06 6.94 -4.63
C THR A 273 21.57 7.16 -4.79
N PRO A 274 21.09 8.38 -4.55
CA PRO A 274 19.67 8.66 -4.53
C PRO A 274 19.07 8.40 -5.92
N VAL A 275 17.89 7.78 -5.94
CA VAL A 275 17.14 7.48 -7.16
C VAL A 275 15.85 8.27 -7.14
N ALA A 276 15.78 9.25 -7.97
CA ALA A 276 14.56 10.02 -8.11
C ALA A 276 13.44 9.18 -8.70
N PHE A 277 12.39 9.02 -7.92
CA PHE A 277 11.19 8.29 -8.33
C PHE A 277 10.46 9.04 -9.43
N ARG A 278 9.85 8.30 -10.39
CA ARG A 278 9.09 8.88 -11.50
C ARG A 278 7.66 8.34 -11.44
N TRP A 279 6.72 9.24 -11.63
CA TRP A 279 5.33 8.87 -11.86
C TRP A 279 5.20 8.21 -13.24
N LYS A 280 4.67 6.97 -13.26
CA LYS A 280 4.58 6.18 -14.50
C LYS A 280 3.19 6.15 -15.14
N TYR A 281 2.18 6.55 -14.39
CA TYR A 281 0.80 6.52 -14.90
C TYR A 281 0.52 7.77 -15.72
N LYS A 282 0.10 7.57 -16.96
CA LYS A 282 -0.37 8.68 -17.81
C LYS A 282 -1.80 9.04 -17.40
N LEU A 283 -2.12 10.32 -17.35
CA LEU A 283 -3.47 10.83 -17.09
C LEU A 283 -4.52 10.20 -18.04
N GLU A 284 -4.13 9.94 -19.28
CA GLU A 284 -4.95 9.30 -20.32
C GLU A 284 -5.32 7.85 -20.02
N ASN A 285 -4.56 7.16 -19.15
CA ASN A 285 -4.81 5.77 -18.74
C ASN A 285 -5.63 5.66 -17.46
N LEU A 286 -5.99 6.76 -16.84
CA LEU A 286 -6.93 6.82 -15.74
C LEU A 286 -8.35 6.86 -16.32
N SER A 287 -8.74 5.76 -17.01
CA SER A 287 -10.11 5.59 -17.44
C SER A 287 -11.02 5.68 -16.23
N VAL A 288 -11.87 6.70 -16.27
CA VAL A 288 -13.02 6.86 -15.40
C VAL A 288 -13.93 5.68 -15.67
N VAL A 289 -13.95 4.69 -14.77
CA VAL A 289 -14.97 3.63 -14.76
C VAL A 289 -16.15 4.12 -13.98
#